data_9cd98429f5af79b3137416522c09586e
#
_entry.id   9cd98429f5af79b3137416522c09586e
#
_cell.length_a   1.000
_cell.length_b   1.000
_cell.length_c   1.000
_cell.angle_alpha   90.00
_cell.angle_beta   90.00
_cell.angle_gamma   90.00
#
_symmetry.space_group_name_H-M   'P 1'
#
loop_
_entity.id
_entity.type
_entity.pdbx_description
1 polymer ?
#
loop_
_entity_poly.entity_id
_entity_poly.type
_entity_poly.pdbx_seq_one_letter_code
_entity_poly.pdbx_strand_id
1 'polypeptide(L)'
;MLAAAHAEVAVSVLVEHELRYGSARSPADNSWPLIEQLLALIPSTPLTRPIANRAAELRSDLTIGATGTPIGPCDLLIAAAALEHGATLVTNDVREFVRVPGLKVADWLG
;
A
#
# COMPACT_ATOMS: atom_id res chain seq x y z
N MET A 1 4.74 -3.67 -1.87
CA MET A 1 4.39 -2.80 -0.75
C MET A 1 3.82 -3.61 0.40
N LEU A 2 4.46 -3.53 1.54
CA LEU A 2 4.07 -4.26 2.73
C LEU A 2 3.78 -3.26 3.85
N ALA A 3 2.83 -3.58 4.70
CA ALA A 3 2.57 -2.83 5.93
C ALA A 3 3.14 -3.64 7.09
N ALA A 4 4.01 -3.02 7.88
CA ALA A 4 4.63 -3.65 9.03
C ALA A 4 4.21 -2.93 10.31
N ALA A 5 3.81 -3.69 11.34
CA ALA A 5 3.50 -3.20 12.67
C ALA A 5 4.22 -4.09 13.67
N HIS A 6 5.11 -3.52 14.46
CA HIS A 6 5.99 -4.28 15.37
C HIS A 6 6.77 -5.35 14.62
N ALA A 7 6.61 -6.60 15.00
CA ALA A 7 7.26 -7.74 14.36
C ALA A 7 6.37 -8.40 13.29
N GLU A 8 5.15 -7.92 13.13
CA GLU A 8 4.19 -8.51 12.20
C GLU A 8 4.21 -7.79 10.86
N VAL A 9 4.10 -8.56 9.78
CA VAL A 9 4.00 -8.07 8.42
C VAL A 9 2.69 -8.57 7.83
N ALA A 10 1.93 -7.66 7.23
CA ALA A 10 0.68 -8.01 6.56
C ALA A 10 0.62 -7.30 5.22
N VAL A 11 -0.15 -7.88 4.31
CA VAL A 11 -0.35 -7.34 2.97
C VAL A 11 -1.84 -7.08 2.79
N SER A 12 -2.20 -5.86 2.37
CA SER A 12 -3.60 -5.62 1.99
C SER A 12 -3.93 -6.35 0.70
N VAL A 13 -5.21 -6.69 0.51
CA VAL A 13 -5.65 -7.33 -0.73
C VAL A 13 -5.39 -6.43 -1.95
N LEU A 14 -5.32 -5.12 -1.75
CA LEU A 14 -4.99 -4.18 -2.82
C LEU A 14 -3.54 -4.31 -3.26
N VAL A 15 -2.60 -4.49 -2.32
CA VAL A 15 -1.19 -4.73 -2.65
C VAL A 15 -1.06 -6.06 -3.37
N GLU A 16 -1.75 -7.09 -2.91
CA GLU A 16 -1.77 -8.38 -3.59
C GLU A 16 -2.26 -8.25 -5.03
N HIS A 17 -3.33 -7.49 -5.24
CA HIS A 17 -3.84 -7.20 -6.58
C HIS A 17 -2.78 -6.53 -7.46
N GLU A 18 -2.09 -5.52 -6.93
CA GLU A 18 -1.05 -4.81 -7.68
C GLU A 18 0.12 -5.70 -8.03
N LEU A 19 0.52 -6.56 -7.12
CA LEU A 19 1.60 -7.53 -7.37
C LEU A 19 1.20 -8.53 -8.46
N ARG A 20 -0.03 -9.03 -8.42
CA ARG A 20 -0.54 -9.96 -9.44
C ARG A 20 -0.63 -9.28 -10.80
N TYR A 21 -1.09 -8.05 -10.82
CA TYR A 21 -1.19 -7.27 -12.07
C TYR A 21 0.20 -7.04 -12.67
N GLY A 22 1.16 -6.62 -11.86
CA GLY A 22 2.53 -6.38 -12.30
C GLY A 22 3.16 -7.64 -12.88
N SER A 23 2.96 -8.78 -12.24
CA SER A 23 3.46 -10.06 -12.73
C SER A 23 2.79 -10.49 -14.04
N ALA A 24 1.48 -10.26 -14.16
CA ALA A 24 0.76 -10.56 -15.40
C ALA A 24 1.23 -9.70 -16.57
N ARG A 25 1.62 -8.45 -16.29
CA ARG A 25 2.14 -7.52 -17.29
C ARG A 25 3.55 -7.88 -17.75
N SER A 26 4.31 -8.59 -16.92
CA SER A 26 5.71 -8.92 -17.19
C SER A 26 5.94 -10.42 -16.99
N PRO A 27 5.32 -11.28 -17.81
CA PRO A 27 5.42 -12.72 -17.60
C PRO A 27 6.84 -13.27 -17.77
N ALA A 28 7.72 -12.56 -18.47
CA ALA A 28 9.12 -12.97 -18.65
C ALA A 28 9.97 -12.74 -17.40
N ASP A 29 9.47 -11.99 -16.43
CA ASP A 29 10.20 -11.64 -15.21
C ASP A 29 10.35 -12.83 -14.27
N ASN A 30 9.52 -13.84 -14.35
CA ASN A 30 9.56 -15.05 -13.50
C ASN A 30 9.60 -14.77 -11.99
N SER A 31 9.21 -13.56 -11.58
CA SER A 31 9.20 -13.20 -10.16
C SER A 31 7.96 -13.72 -9.43
N TRP A 32 6.91 -14.05 -10.16
CA TRP A 32 5.62 -14.41 -9.55
C TRP A 32 5.69 -15.64 -8.64
N PRO A 33 6.39 -16.74 -8.99
CA PRO A 33 6.47 -17.88 -8.08
C PRO A 33 7.05 -17.52 -6.72
N LEU A 34 8.05 -16.63 -6.68
CA LEU A 34 8.65 -16.17 -5.44
C LEU A 34 7.68 -15.28 -4.66
N ILE A 35 7.00 -14.38 -5.35
CA ILE A 35 5.98 -13.50 -4.75
C ILE A 35 4.85 -14.34 -4.17
N GLU A 36 4.40 -15.35 -4.88
CA GLU A 36 3.34 -16.23 -4.43
C GLU A 36 3.73 -17.01 -3.16
N GLN A 37 4.96 -17.49 -3.08
CA GLN A 37 5.48 -18.12 -1.87
C GLN A 37 5.48 -17.15 -0.70
N LEU A 38 5.91 -15.92 -0.92
CA LEU A 38 5.92 -14.89 0.11
C LEU A 38 4.51 -14.56 0.58
N LEU A 39 3.57 -14.37 -0.33
CA LEU A 39 2.18 -14.06 0.01
C LEU A 39 1.49 -15.18 0.78
N ALA A 40 1.90 -16.44 0.54
CA ALA A 40 1.36 -17.57 1.28
C ALA A 40 1.76 -17.55 2.77
N LEU A 41 2.87 -16.87 3.09
CA LEU A 41 3.39 -16.78 4.46
C LEU A 41 2.92 -15.52 5.19
N ILE A 42 2.38 -14.54 4.48
CA ILE A 42 2.01 -13.24 5.03
C ILE A 42 0.49 -13.13 5.07
N PRO A 43 -0.10 -12.75 6.23
CA PRO A 43 -1.55 -12.55 6.29
C PRO A 43 -2.01 -11.46 5.33
N SER A 44 -3.11 -11.72 4.63
CA SER A 44 -3.78 -10.73 3.79
C SER A 44 -4.86 -10.03 4.60
N THR A 45 -4.90 -8.70 4.52
CA THR A 45 -5.91 -7.91 5.21
C THR A 45 -6.98 -7.44 4.22
N PRO A 46 -8.26 -7.57 4.57
CA PRO A 46 -9.33 -7.18 3.67
C PRO A 46 -9.49 -5.66 3.59
N LEU A 47 -10.11 -5.21 2.51
CA LEU A 47 -10.60 -3.85 2.39
C LEU A 47 -11.89 -3.72 3.20
N THR A 48 -11.89 -2.80 4.16
CA THR A 48 -13.02 -2.60 5.06
C THR A 48 -13.66 -1.23 4.86
N ARG A 49 -14.85 -1.06 5.42
CA ARG A 49 -15.54 0.25 5.38
C ARG A 49 -14.73 1.35 6.06
N PRO A 50 -14.14 1.17 7.26
CA PRO A 50 -13.28 2.20 7.85
C PRO A 50 -12.10 2.60 6.96
N ILE A 51 -11.49 1.63 6.26
CA ILE A 51 -10.40 1.92 5.33
C ILE A 51 -10.91 2.76 4.16
N ALA A 52 -12.04 2.40 3.58
CA ALA A 52 -12.63 3.16 2.48
C ALA A 52 -12.98 4.59 2.90
N ASN A 53 -13.53 4.76 4.09
CA ASN A 53 -13.86 6.08 4.62
C ASN A 53 -12.62 6.93 4.86
N ARG A 54 -11.58 6.33 5.43
CA ARG A 54 -10.31 7.01 5.64
C ARG A 54 -9.68 7.45 4.32
N ALA A 55 -9.72 6.60 3.32
CA ALA A 55 -9.18 6.90 2.00
C ALA A 55 -9.93 8.07 1.36
N ALA A 56 -11.25 8.13 1.51
CA ALA A 56 -12.06 9.22 1.00
C ALA A 56 -11.71 10.55 1.68
N GLU A 57 -11.50 10.54 2.99
CA GLU A 57 -11.06 11.72 3.74
C GLU A 57 -9.69 12.20 3.27
N LEU A 58 -8.74 11.28 3.12
CA LEU A 58 -7.40 11.61 2.61
C LEU A 58 -7.47 12.21 1.21
N ARG A 59 -8.30 11.63 0.35
CA ARG A 59 -8.47 12.14 -1.00
C ARG A 59 -8.98 13.57 -1.00
N SER A 60 -9.95 13.87 -0.16
CA SER A 60 -10.49 15.21 0.00
C SER A 60 -9.43 16.19 0.51
N ASP A 61 -8.74 15.81 1.59
CA ASP A 61 -7.75 16.67 2.23
C ASP A 61 -6.56 16.97 1.32
N LEU A 62 -6.08 15.95 0.59
CA LEU A 62 -4.92 16.10 -0.29
C LEU A 62 -5.27 16.79 -1.61
N THR A 63 -6.54 16.89 -1.96
CA THR A 63 -6.99 17.60 -3.15
C THR A 63 -7.11 19.11 -2.87
N ILE A 64 -7.53 19.50 -1.67
CA ILE A 64 -7.73 20.90 -1.30
C ILE A 64 -6.36 21.58 -1.21
N GLY A 65 -6.14 22.58 -2.07
CA GLY A 65 -4.88 23.33 -2.12
C GLY A 65 -3.70 22.53 -2.63
N ALA A 66 -3.93 21.36 -3.17
CA ALA A 66 -2.86 20.50 -3.67
C ALA A 66 -2.22 21.08 -4.94
N THR A 67 -0.89 20.93 -5.01
CA THR A 67 -0.12 21.22 -6.21
C THR A 67 0.51 19.92 -6.69
N GLY A 68 0.62 19.76 -8.00
CA GLY A 68 1.22 18.58 -8.60
C GLY A 68 0.22 17.45 -8.86
N THR A 69 0.75 16.26 -9.09
CA THR A 69 -0.05 15.09 -9.44
C THR A 69 -0.78 14.54 -8.22
N PRO A 70 -2.10 14.30 -8.31
CA PRO A 70 -2.83 13.69 -7.20
C PRO A 70 -2.36 12.25 -6.95
N ILE A 71 -2.47 11.82 -5.69
CA ILE A 71 -2.23 10.41 -5.33
C ILE A 71 -3.39 9.59 -5.88
N GLY A 72 -3.06 8.47 -6.54
CA GLY A 72 -4.08 7.60 -7.13
C GLY A 72 -4.99 6.96 -6.08
N PRO A 73 -6.23 6.58 -6.49
CA PRO A 73 -7.19 5.99 -5.55
C PRO A 73 -6.69 4.72 -4.89
N CYS A 74 -6.01 3.83 -5.62
CA CYS A 74 -5.47 2.60 -5.04
C CYS A 74 -4.41 2.90 -3.99
N ASP A 75 -3.52 3.86 -4.25
CA ASP A 75 -2.48 4.25 -3.31
C ASP A 75 -3.08 4.88 -2.05
N LEU A 76 -4.16 5.65 -2.19
CA LEU A 76 -4.87 6.19 -1.04
C LEU A 76 -5.50 5.09 -0.19
N LEU A 77 -6.04 4.05 -0.82
CA LEU A 77 -6.59 2.91 -0.10
C LEU A 77 -5.51 2.11 0.63
N ILE A 78 -4.35 1.95 0.00
CA ILE A 78 -3.19 1.29 0.61
C ILE A 78 -2.72 2.09 1.83
N ALA A 79 -2.59 3.40 1.68
CA ALA A 79 -2.19 4.29 2.78
C ALA A 79 -3.21 4.25 3.92
N ALA A 80 -4.50 4.30 3.60
CA ALA A 80 -5.57 4.23 4.58
C ALA A 80 -5.56 2.91 5.35
N ALA A 81 -5.29 1.80 4.67
CA ALA A 81 -5.17 0.50 5.32
C ALA A 81 -4.02 0.51 6.34
N ALA A 82 -2.87 1.05 5.97
CA ALA A 82 -1.74 1.14 6.89
C ALA A 82 -2.07 2.01 8.10
N LEU A 83 -2.74 3.15 7.89
CA LEU A 83 -3.17 4.03 8.98
C LEU A 83 -4.16 3.34 9.92
N GLU A 84 -5.15 2.65 9.39
CA GLU A 84 -6.14 1.95 10.20
C GLU A 84 -5.54 0.81 11.02
N HIS A 85 -4.50 0.17 10.52
CA HIS A 85 -3.80 -0.90 11.22
C HIS A 85 -2.68 -0.38 12.13
N GLY A 86 -2.43 0.92 12.17
CA GLY A 86 -1.31 1.48 12.92
C GLY A 86 0.04 0.96 12.44
N ALA A 87 0.15 0.68 11.17
CA ALA A 87 1.29 0.01 10.57
C ALA A 87 2.22 0.99 9.84
N THR A 88 3.48 0.60 9.68
CA THR A 88 4.43 1.29 8.81
C THR A 88 4.29 0.71 7.40
N LEU A 89 4.11 1.58 6.42
CA LEU A 89 4.07 1.16 5.02
C LEU A 89 5.49 1.06 4.48
N VAL A 90 5.87 -0.14 4.05
CA VAL A 90 7.17 -0.37 3.41
C VAL A 90 6.97 -0.36 1.91
N THR A 91 7.67 0.53 1.23
CA THR A 91 7.47 0.77 -0.20
C THR A 91 8.76 1.28 -0.84
N ASN A 92 8.92 1.06 -2.14
CA ASN A 92 9.95 1.72 -2.92
C ASN A 92 9.49 3.10 -3.43
N ASP A 93 8.24 3.44 -3.23
CA ASP A 93 7.66 4.71 -3.68
C ASP A 93 7.44 5.66 -2.50
N VAL A 94 8.50 5.89 -1.74
CA VAL A 94 8.47 6.71 -0.54
C VAL A 94 7.98 8.12 -0.83
N ARG A 95 8.43 8.69 -1.95
CA ARG A 95 8.09 10.07 -2.34
C ARG A 95 6.59 10.28 -2.44
N GLU A 96 5.87 9.30 -2.94
CA GLU A 96 4.41 9.35 -3.07
C GLU A 96 3.74 9.31 -1.70
N PHE A 97 4.13 8.35 -0.87
CA PHE A 97 3.43 8.06 0.38
C PHE A 97 3.77 9.00 1.53
N VAL A 98 4.94 9.67 1.51
CA VAL A 98 5.25 10.67 2.55
C VAL A 98 4.30 11.86 2.50
N ARG A 99 3.57 12.03 1.40
CA ARG A 99 2.55 13.07 1.26
C ARG A 99 1.31 12.82 2.12
N VAL A 100 1.14 11.60 2.64
CA VAL A 100 -0.03 11.22 3.44
C VAL A 100 0.24 11.57 4.90
N PRO A 101 -0.57 12.48 5.50
CA PRO A 101 -0.36 12.90 6.88
C PRO A 101 -0.49 11.73 7.86
N GLY A 102 0.44 11.63 8.79
CA GLY A 102 0.41 10.63 9.86
C GLY A 102 0.86 9.24 9.44
N LEU A 103 1.12 9.01 8.16
CA LEU A 103 1.56 7.71 7.68
C LEU A 103 3.06 7.53 7.94
N LYS A 104 3.41 6.41 8.55
CA LYS A 104 4.81 6.00 8.71
C LYS A 104 5.22 5.23 7.47
N VAL A 105 6.27 5.70 6.81
CA VAL A 105 6.75 5.12 5.56
C VAL A 105 8.20 4.72 5.72
N ALA A 106 8.53 3.54 5.24
CA ALA A 106 9.91 3.04 5.21
C ALA A 106 10.27 2.62 3.80
N ASP A 107 11.52 2.89 3.42
CA ASP A 107 12.00 2.50 2.10
C ASP A 107 12.27 1.00 2.08
N TRP A 108 11.77 0.35 1.05
CA TRP A 108 12.00 -1.06 0.77
C TRP A 108 13.50 -1.39 0.62
N LEU A 109 14.26 -0.46 0.06
CA LEU A 109 15.69 -0.67 -0.23
C LEU A 109 16.62 -0.16 0.88
N GLY A 110 16.05 0.28 2.00
CA GLY A 110 16.81 0.73 3.14
C GLY A 110 16.73 2.23 3.37
#